data_47eb08b24c07b945ede944e0674f429b
#
_entry.id   47eb08b24c07b945ede944e0674f429b
#
_cell.length_a   1.000
_cell.length_b   1.000
_cell.length_c   1.000
_cell.angle_alpha   90.00
_cell.angle_beta   90.00
_cell.angle_gamma   90.00
#
_symmetry.space_group_name_H-M   'P 1'
#
loop_
_entity.id
_entity.type
_entity.pdbx_description
1 polymer ?
#
loop_
_entity_poly.entity_id
_entity_poly.type
_entity_poly.pdbx_seq_one_letter_code
_entity_poly.pdbx_strand_id
1 'polypeptide(L)'
;RRQRQMCIRDSYDTNGDGIGDLPGIIEKLDYLKELGVDIVWLSPCYRSPLADQGYDISDYYDIDPRFGTMEDMDRLIAEAKKRDMYIVMDLVVNHCSDEHEWFKKACKDPDGKYGRFFYLRDKEDGKLPTNWRSYFGGSVWEDLPGTNKQYLHVFHKKQPDLNWENPELREEVYKNINWWLDKGLGGFRIDAIINIKKALPMHDYEPDREDGLCSINKMLEEASGIGEFLGEMRDRTFKPHDAFSVGEVFNAKDEELSLIHISEPTRHLRI
;
A
#
# COMPACT_ATOMS: atom_id res chain seq x y z
N ARG A 1 20.94 9.58 -15.27
CA ARG A 1 19.80 9.06 -16.09
C ARG A 1 18.53 9.40 -15.32
N ARG A 2 17.65 10.22 -15.88
CA ARG A 2 16.35 10.49 -15.29
C ARG A 2 15.51 9.22 -15.50
N GLN A 3 15.16 8.50 -14.44
CA GLN A 3 14.09 7.52 -14.47
C GLN A 3 12.81 8.31 -14.83
N ARG A 4 12.26 8.06 -16.00
CA ARG A 4 10.91 8.48 -16.31
C ARG A 4 9.99 7.46 -15.64
N GLN A 5 9.33 7.88 -14.58
CA GLN A 5 8.19 7.18 -14.05
C GLN A 5 7.11 7.22 -15.14
N MET A 6 6.92 6.11 -15.83
CA MET A 6 5.80 5.97 -16.77
C MET A 6 4.57 5.66 -15.93
N CYS A 7 3.77 6.67 -15.66
CA CYS A 7 2.43 6.46 -15.15
C CYS A 7 1.61 5.70 -16.20
N ILE A 8 0.91 4.65 -15.81
CA ILE A 8 -0.03 3.88 -16.66
C ILE A 8 -1.04 4.81 -17.37
N ARG A 9 -1.30 5.99 -16.79
CA ARG A 9 -2.31 6.95 -17.26
C ARG A 9 -2.09 7.52 -18.66
N ASP A 10 -0.89 7.49 -19.20
CA ASP A 10 -0.57 8.15 -20.48
C ASP A 10 0.12 7.23 -21.48
N SER A 11 0.31 5.93 -21.19
CA SER A 11 1.28 5.19 -21.97
C SER A 11 0.68 4.39 -23.12
N TYR A 12 -0.39 3.65 -22.93
CA TYR A 12 -0.98 2.82 -23.99
C TYR A 12 -2.45 2.57 -23.69
N ASP A 13 -3.28 3.34 -24.32
CA ASP A 13 -4.73 3.32 -24.28
C ASP A 13 -5.25 2.55 -25.49
N THR A 14 -5.77 1.34 -25.29
CA THR A 14 -6.25 0.50 -26.40
C THR A 14 -7.72 0.74 -26.72
N ASN A 15 -8.49 1.30 -25.79
CA ASN A 15 -9.92 1.53 -25.95
C ASN A 15 -10.28 2.98 -26.33
N GLY A 16 -9.31 3.91 -26.29
CA GLY A 16 -9.47 5.30 -26.69
C GLY A 16 -10.16 6.19 -25.65
N ASP A 17 -10.13 5.81 -24.38
CA ASP A 17 -10.75 6.58 -23.28
C ASP A 17 -9.83 7.61 -22.64
N GLY A 18 -8.57 7.64 -23.04
CA GLY A 18 -7.54 8.56 -22.51
C GLY A 18 -6.83 8.00 -21.27
N ILE A 19 -7.05 6.75 -20.92
CA ILE A 19 -6.41 6.06 -19.78
C ILE A 19 -5.63 4.86 -20.32
N GLY A 20 -4.35 4.73 -19.96
CA GLY A 20 -3.56 3.54 -20.30
C GLY A 20 -4.10 2.29 -19.59
N ASP A 21 -4.08 1.16 -20.26
CA ASP A 21 -4.72 -0.08 -19.82
C ASP A 21 -3.80 -1.31 -19.88
N LEU A 22 -4.21 -2.40 -19.24
CA LEU A 22 -3.46 -3.65 -19.20
C LEU A 22 -3.28 -4.27 -20.62
N PRO A 23 -4.28 -4.28 -21.51
CA PRO A 23 -4.10 -4.69 -22.89
C PRO A 23 -3.00 -3.92 -23.62
N GLY A 24 -2.91 -2.61 -23.41
CA GLY A 24 -1.87 -1.77 -24.00
C GLY A 24 -0.46 -2.12 -23.53
N ILE A 25 -0.32 -2.50 -22.26
CA ILE A 25 0.96 -3.02 -21.76
C ILE A 25 1.33 -4.32 -22.45
N ILE A 26 0.37 -5.24 -22.62
CA ILE A 26 0.60 -6.52 -23.32
C ILE A 26 1.13 -6.28 -24.74
N GLU A 27 0.58 -5.34 -25.48
CA GLU A 27 1.04 -4.98 -26.82
C GLU A 27 2.48 -4.45 -26.87
N LYS A 28 3.00 -3.96 -25.73
CA LYS A 28 4.33 -3.36 -25.63
C LYS A 28 5.38 -4.26 -24.96
N LEU A 29 5.03 -5.46 -24.57
CA LEU A 29 5.97 -6.36 -23.88
C LEU A 29 7.21 -6.68 -24.75
N ASP A 30 7.06 -6.88 -26.06
CA ASP A 30 8.21 -7.13 -26.95
C ASP A 30 9.14 -5.91 -27.00
N TYR A 31 8.59 -4.71 -27.13
CA TYR A 31 9.37 -3.48 -27.08
C TYR A 31 10.11 -3.29 -25.74
N LEU A 32 9.43 -3.59 -24.63
CA LEU A 32 10.07 -3.50 -23.30
C LEU A 32 11.19 -4.53 -23.17
N LYS A 33 11.01 -5.74 -23.70
CA LYS A 33 12.05 -6.76 -23.69
C LYS A 33 13.25 -6.37 -24.56
N GLU A 34 13.03 -5.79 -25.73
CA GLU A 34 14.11 -5.26 -26.60
C GLU A 34 14.91 -4.13 -25.91
N LEU A 35 14.27 -3.35 -25.04
CA LEU A 35 14.93 -2.35 -24.19
C LEU A 35 15.73 -2.95 -23.03
N GLY A 36 15.67 -4.28 -22.82
CA GLY A 36 16.33 -4.96 -21.72
C GLY A 36 15.61 -4.84 -20.37
N VAL A 37 14.28 -4.68 -20.39
CA VAL A 37 13.46 -4.66 -19.17
C VAL A 37 13.18 -6.10 -18.74
N ASP A 38 13.45 -6.42 -17.48
CA ASP A 38 13.16 -7.72 -16.89
C ASP A 38 11.96 -7.66 -15.92
N ILE A 39 11.72 -6.50 -15.29
CA ILE A 39 10.61 -6.30 -14.34
C ILE A 39 9.79 -5.07 -14.77
N VAL A 40 8.48 -5.25 -14.83
CA VAL A 40 7.51 -4.16 -15.06
C VAL A 40 6.71 -3.94 -13.79
N TRP A 41 6.88 -2.77 -13.19
CA TRP A 41 6.07 -2.35 -12.05
C TRP A 41 4.83 -1.59 -12.52
N LEU A 42 3.67 -2.04 -12.03
CA LEU A 42 2.38 -1.40 -12.25
C LEU A 42 2.05 -0.50 -11.06
N SER A 43 1.72 0.77 -11.32
CA SER A 43 1.03 1.61 -10.32
C SER A 43 -0.29 0.94 -9.91
N PRO A 44 -0.91 1.33 -8.76
CA PRO A 44 -2.11 0.67 -8.29
C PRO A 44 -3.20 0.59 -9.37
N CYS A 45 -3.60 -0.63 -9.72
CA CYS A 45 -4.64 -0.92 -10.70
C CYS A 45 -5.82 -1.71 -10.10
N TYR A 46 -5.85 -1.87 -8.80
CA TYR A 46 -6.98 -2.44 -8.06
C TYR A 46 -8.22 -1.53 -8.15
N ARG A 47 -9.39 -2.07 -7.78
CA ARG A 47 -10.57 -1.23 -7.61
C ARG A 47 -10.32 -0.12 -6.60
N SER A 48 -10.62 1.11 -7.01
CA SER A 48 -10.39 2.30 -6.23
C SER A 48 -11.37 3.41 -6.62
N PRO A 49 -11.89 4.21 -5.68
CA PRO A 49 -12.59 5.45 -5.98
C PRO A 49 -11.68 6.55 -6.52
N LEU A 50 -10.36 6.33 -6.59
CA LEU A 50 -9.33 7.27 -7.08
C LEU A 50 -9.26 8.59 -6.30
N ALA A 51 -9.54 8.57 -5.01
CA ALA A 51 -9.35 9.76 -4.16
C ALA A 51 -7.86 10.14 -4.06
N ASP A 52 -6.99 9.14 -4.12
CA ASP A 52 -5.53 9.31 -4.19
C ASP A 52 -4.94 8.46 -5.33
N GLN A 53 -5.40 8.69 -6.54
CA GLN A 53 -4.84 8.13 -7.78
C GLN A 53 -4.71 6.59 -7.81
N GLY A 54 -5.51 5.87 -7.02
CA GLY A 54 -5.49 4.41 -6.93
C GLY A 54 -4.85 3.87 -5.65
N TYR A 55 -4.19 4.72 -4.85
CA TYR A 55 -3.66 4.32 -3.55
C TYR A 55 -4.74 4.20 -2.45
N ASP A 56 -5.99 4.51 -2.73
CA ASP A 56 -7.17 4.26 -1.91
C ASP A 56 -7.91 3.01 -2.40
N ILE A 57 -7.41 1.83 -2.04
CA ILE A 57 -7.89 0.55 -2.57
C ILE A 57 -9.20 0.14 -1.88
N SER A 58 -10.26 -0.07 -2.66
CA SER A 58 -11.56 -0.53 -2.18
C SER A 58 -11.77 -2.05 -2.30
N ASP A 59 -11.02 -2.73 -3.16
CA ASP A 59 -10.98 -4.19 -3.28
C ASP A 59 -9.60 -4.64 -3.76
N TYR A 60 -8.92 -5.45 -2.94
CA TYR A 60 -7.58 -5.97 -3.24
C TYR A 60 -7.58 -7.19 -4.17
N TYR A 61 -8.75 -7.78 -4.45
CA TYR A 61 -8.89 -9.00 -5.23
C TYR A 61 -9.42 -8.77 -6.65
N ASP A 62 -9.62 -7.51 -7.05
CA ASP A 62 -10.17 -7.19 -8.37
C ASP A 62 -9.42 -6.02 -9.02
N ILE A 63 -9.43 -6.01 -10.35
CA ILE A 63 -8.86 -4.94 -11.17
C ILE A 63 -9.93 -3.88 -11.44
N ASP A 64 -9.53 -2.62 -11.39
CA ASP A 64 -10.43 -1.52 -11.72
C ASP A 64 -10.77 -1.56 -13.22
N PRO A 65 -12.06 -1.51 -13.59
CA PRO A 65 -12.51 -1.61 -15.00
C PRO A 65 -11.90 -0.56 -15.94
N ARG A 66 -11.39 0.55 -15.39
CA ARG A 66 -10.68 1.57 -16.18
C ARG A 66 -9.35 1.07 -16.73
N PHE A 67 -8.72 0.09 -16.07
CA PHE A 67 -7.43 -0.45 -16.48
C PHE A 67 -7.54 -1.80 -17.19
N GLY A 68 -8.70 -2.44 -17.17
CA GLY A 68 -8.95 -3.74 -17.79
C GLY A 68 -9.71 -4.68 -16.86
N THR A 69 -9.59 -5.97 -17.14
CA THR A 69 -10.26 -7.04 -16.41
C THR A 69 -9.25 -7.93 -15.67
N MET A 70 -9.74 -8.83 -14.84
CA MET A 70 -8.90 -9.86 -14.20
C MET A 70 -8.29 -10.80 -15.26
N GLU A 71 -9.02 -11.11 -16.31
CA GLU A 71 -8.53 -11.91 -17.44
C GLU A 71 -7.39 -11.20 -18.18
N ASP A 72 -7.45 -9.86 -18.30
CA ASP A 72 -6.35 -9.08 -18.87
C ASP A 72 -5.11 -9.12 -17.99
N MET A 73 -5.27 -9.08 -16.67
CA MET A 73 -4.16 -9.22 -15.73
C MET A 73 -3.55 -10.63 -15.82
N ASP A 74 -4.35 -11.68 -15.82
CA ASP A 74 -3.87 -13.05 -15.96
C ASP A 74 -3.12 -13.24 -17.29
N ARG A 75 -3.63 -12.65 -18.39
CA ARG A 75 -2.97 -12.64 -19.70
C ARG A 75 -1.65 -11.86 -19.66
N LEU A 76 -1.61 -10.69 -19.01
CA LEU A 76 -0.39 -9.89 -18.88
C LEU A 76 0.72 -10.66 -18.15
N ILE A 77 0.40 -11.29 -17.03
CA ILE A 77 1.33 -12.14 -16.28
C ILE A 77 1.87 -13.28 -17.14
N ALA A 78 0.97 -13.99 -17.84
CA ALA A 78 1.34 -15.11 -18.71
C ALA A 78 2.22 -14.68 -19.89
N GLU A 79 1.89 -13.56 -20.56
CA GLU A 79 2.66 -13.03 -21.70
C GLU A 79 4.02 -12.47 -21.29
N ALA A 80 4.11 -11.81 -20.12
CA ALA A 80 5.39 -11.38 -19.55
C ALA A 80 6.30 -12.58 -19.26
N LYS A 81 5.76 -13.64 -18.64
CA LYS A 81 6.49 -14.87 -18.33
C LYS A 81 7.07 -15.56 -19.55
N LYS A 82 6.36 -15.58 -20.69
CA LYS A 82 6.87 -16.13 -21.96
C LYS A 82 8.13 -15.40 -22.46
N ARG A 83 8.36 -14.18 -22.01
CA ARG A 83 9.46 -13.29 -22.40
C ARG A 83 10.55 -13.20 -21.32
N ASP A 84 10.50 -14.07 -20.32
CA ASP A 84 11.35 -13.98 -19.10
C ASP A 84 11.28 -12.58 -18.45
N MET A 85 10.07 -12.06 -18.36
CA MET A 85 9.75 -10.81 -17.70
C MET A 85 8.80 -11.07 -16.53
N TYR A 86 8.87 -10.22 -15.51
CA TYR A 86 8.02 -10.32 -14.32
C TYR A 86 7.17 -9.08 -14.18
N ILE A 87 5.92 -9.28 -13.79
CA ILE A 87 5.01 -8.19 -13.42
C ILE A 87 5.06 -8.04 -11.89
N VAL A 88 5.24 -6.81 -11.43
CA VAL A 88 5.24 -6.41 -10.03
C VAL A 88 4.13 -5.40 -9.82
N MET A 89 3.25 -5.64 -8.86
CA MET A 89 2.17 -4.71 -8.51
C MET A 89 2.55 -3.84 -7.32
N ASP A 90 1.78 -2.78 -7.11
CA ASP A 90 1.89 -1.94 -5.91
C ASP A 90 1.13 -2.59 -4.75
N LEU A 91 1.75 -2.74 -3.60
CA LEU A 91 1.14 -3.28 -2.39
C LEU A 91 0.90 -2.13 -1.41
N VAL A 92 -0.34 -1.68 -1.33
CA VAL A 92 -0.76 -0.60 -0.44
C VAL A 92 -1.37 -1.23 0.81
N VAL A 93 -0.62 -1.26 1.90
CA VAL A 93 -1.00 -1.97 3.13
C VAL A 93 -0.90 -1.13 4.40
N ASN A 94 -0.46 0.12 4.31
CA ASN A 94 -0.58 1.05 5.43
C ASN A 94 -2.04 1.41 5.69
N HIS A 95 -2.84 1.53 4.64
CA HIS A 95 -4.24 1.97 4.68
C HIS A 95 -5.05 1.25 3.59
N CYS A 96 -6.36 1.40 3.63
CA CYS A 96 -7.26 1.05 2.54
C CYS A 96 -8.20 2.24 2.25
N SER A 97 -9.08 2.10 1.25
CA SER A 97 -10.13 3.10 1.00
C SER A 97 -11.18 3.12 2.12
N ASP A 98 -11.78 4.28 2.37
CA ASP A 98 -13.01 4.41 3.17
C ASP A 98 -14.20 3.66 2.52
N GLU A 99 -14.09 3.30 1.24
CA GLU A 99 -15.06 2.45 0.54
C GLU A 99 -14.73 0.94 0.60
N HIS A 100 -13.62 0.54 1.24
CA HIS A 100 -13.30 -0.87 1.46
C HIS A 100 -14.31 -1.52 2.41
N GLU A 101 -14.66 -2.79 2.15
CA GLU A 101 -15.63 -3.52 2.99
C GLU A 101 -15.23 -3.62 4.46
N TRP A 102 -13.94 -3.67 4.76
CA TRP A 102 -13.47 -3.67 6.16
C TRP A 102 -13.86 -2.37 6.88
N PHE A 103 -13.66 -1.22 6.23
CA PHE A 103 -13.99 0.07 6.83
C PHE A 103 -15.50 0.28 6.95
N LYS A 104 -16.28 -0.09 5.92
CA LYS A 104 -17.74 -0.06 5.98
C LYS A 104 -18.31 -0.92 7.12
N LYS A 105 -17.69 -2.08 7.39
CA LYS A 105 -18.06 -2.93 8.52
C LYS A 105 -17.62 -2.35 9.86
N ALA A 106 -16.44 -1.71 9.92
CA ALA A 106 -15.98 -0.98 11.10
C ALA A 106 -16.91 0.17 11.49
N CYS A 107 -17.43 0.93 10.50
CA CYS A 107 -18.45 1.97 10.76
C CYS A 107 -19.74 1.41 11.37
N LYS A 108 -20.13 0.17 11.03
CA LYS A 108 -21.35 -0.48 11.57
C LYS A 108 -21.14 -1.09 12.94
N ASP A 109 -19.95 -1.62 13.20
CA ASP A 109 -19.55 -2.28 14.45
C ASP A 109 -18.09 -1.94 14.78
N PRO A 110 -17.86 -0.75 15.39
CA PRO A 110 -16.50 -0.27 15.66
C PRO A 110 -15.77 -1.06 16.75
N ASP A 111 -16.46 -1.81 17.57
CA ASP A 111 -15.88 -2.65 18.63
C ASP A 111 -15.71 -4.13 18.18
N GLY A 112 -16.27 -4.48 17.03
CA GLY A 112 -16.20 -5.79 16.42
C GLY A 112 -14.85 -6.11 15.74
N LYS A 113 -14.82 -7.24 15.02
CA LYS A 113 -13.62 -7.71 14.30
C LYS A 113 -13.02 -6.63 13.42
N TYR A 114 -13.83 -6.01 12.56
CA TYR A 114 -13.36 -5.05 11.57
C TYR A 114 -13.04 -3.68 12.15
N GLY A 115 -13.66 -3.28 13.27
CA GLY A 115 -13.28 -2.08 14.01
C GLY A 115 -11.84 -2.17 14.53
N ARG A 116 -11.42 -3.38 14.98
CA ARG A 116 -10.03 -3.61 15.42
C ARG A 116 -8.99 -3.63 14.29
N PHE A 117 -9.42 -3.63 13.03
CA PHE A 117 -8.52 -3.51 11.88
C PHE A 117 -8.01 -2.09 11.67
N PHE A 118 -8.58 -1.11 12.35
CA PHE A 118 -8.22 0.29 12.25
C PHE A 118 -7.79 0.83 13.62
N TYR A 119 -7.06 1.92 13.63
CA TYR A 119 -6.77 2.67 14.85
C TYR A 119 -7.96 3.57 15.16
N LEU A 120 -8.82 3.12 16.06
CA LEU A 120 -10.00 3.86 16.53
C LEU A 120 -9.79 4.40 17.93
N ARG A 121 -10.33 5.59 18.21
CA ARG A 121 -10.36 6.22 19.53
C ARG A 121 -11.73 6.80 19.80
N ASP A 122 -12.17 6.77 21.06
CA ASP A 122 -13.38 7.44 21.47
C ASP A 122 -13.20 8.95 21.32
N LYS A 123 -14.26 9.62 20.84
CA LYS A 123 -14.25 11.06 20.66
C LYS A 123 -14.40 11.76 22.00
N GLU A 124 -13.49 12.67 22.29
CA GLU A 124 -13.57 13.60 23.40
C GLU A 124 -13.86 15.02 22.89
N ASP A 125 -14.80 15.72 23.54
CA ASP A 125 -15.20 17.04 23.10
C ASP A 125 -14.02 18.02 23.10
N GLY A 126 -13.77 18.61 21.94
CA GLY A 126 -12.73 19.63 21.75
C GLY A 126 -11.31 19.10 21.79
N LYS A 127 -11.09 17.77 21.80
CA LYS A 127 -9.76 17.17 21.81
C LYS A 127 -9.57 16.20 20.65
N LEU A 128 -8.36 16.20 20.09
CA LEU A 128 -7.89 15.16 19.19
C LEU A 128 -7.20 14.06 20.01
N PRO A 129 -7.25 12.80 19.58
CA PRO A 129 -6.53 11.71 20.26
C PRO A 129 -5.02 11.90 20.29
N THR A 130 -4.45 12.56 19.26
CA THR A 130 -3.09 13.08 19.23
C THR A 130 -3.02 14.33 18.35
N ASN A 131 -1.97 15.14 18.55
CA ASN A 131 -1.73 16.33 17.74
C ASN A 131 -0.93 16.07 16.47
N TRP A 132 -1.00 14.87 15.90
CA TRP A 132 -0.24 14.53 14.71
C TRP A 132 -0.84 15.16 13.45
N ARG A 133 0.04 15.63 12.55
CA ARG A 133 -0.34 16.21 11.25
C ARG A 133 -0.15 15.19 10.14
N SER A 134 -1.20 15.02 9.32
CA SER A 134 -1.18 14.20 8.11
C SER A 134 -0.15 14.70 7.09
N TYR A 135 0.37 13.81 6.26
CA TYR A 135 1.22 14.17 5.12
C TYR A 135 0.55 15.16 4.17
N PHE A 136 -0.78 15.10 4.06
CA PHE A 136 -1.56 16.01 3.20
C PHE A 136 -2.09 17.25 3.95
N GLY A 137 -1.66 17.43 5.21
CA GLY A 137 -2.06 18.54 6.05
C GLY A 137 -3.30 18.29 6.91
N GLY A 138 -3.48 19.11 7.93
CA GLY A 138 -4.53 18.93 8.93
C GLY A 138 -4.24 17.77 9.91
N SER A 139 -5.20 17.50 10.80
CA SER A 139 -5.11 16.39 11.74
C SER A 139 -5.08 15.04 11.03
N VAL A 140 -4.41 14.05 11.64
CA VAL A 140 -4.50 12.63 11.24
C VAL A 140 -5.79 11.94 11.72
N TRP A 141 -6.65 12.65 12.44
CA TRP A 141 -7.89 12.10 13.01
C TRP A 141 -9.11 12.66 12.33
N GLU A 142 -10.01 11.78 11.92
CA GLU A 142 -11.31 12.13 11.32
C GLU A 142 -12.43 11.34 12.03
N ASP A 143 -13.65 11.89 12.04
CA ASP A 143 -14.80 11.25 12.68
C ASP A 143 -15.19 9.97 11.93
N LEU A 144 -15.35 8.86 12.67
CA LEU A 144 -15.85 7.60 12.10
C LEU A 144 -17.38 7.72 11.88
N PRO A 145 -17.85 7.62 10.63
CA PRO A 145 -19.24 7.88 10.30
C PRO A 145 -20.24 7.08 11.13
N GLY A 146 -21.24 7.76 11.70
CA GLY A 146 -22.33 7.15 12.46
C GLY A 146 -21.97 6.67 13.86
N THR A 147 -20.79 7.03 14.38
CA THR A 147 -20.29 6.56 15.68
C THR A 147 -19.80 7.72 16.55
N ASN A 148 -19.46 7.42 17.82
CA ASN A 148 -18.75 8.34 18.71
C ASN A 148 -17.24 8.06 18.73
N LYS A 149 -16.67 7.71 17.58
CA LYS A 149 -15.24 7.41 17.48
C LYS A 149 -14.58 8.21 16.35
N GLN A 150 -13.26 8.30 16.43
CA GLN A 150 -12.40 8.84 15.39
C GLN A 150 -11.44 7.76 14.90
N TYR A 151 -11.06 7.81 13.63
CA TYR A 151 -10.08 6.92 13.02
C TYR A 151 -8.83 7.67 12.60
N LEU A 152 -7.71 6.96 12.60
CA LEU A 152 -6.41 7.47 12.15
C LEU A 152 -6.29 7.40 10.64
N HIS A 153 -5.72 8.46 10.02
CA HIS A 153 -5.27 8.47 8.62
C HIS A 153 -3.99 9.31 8.49
N VAL A 154 -2.86 8.72 8.22
CA VAL A 154 -1.62 9.50 8.06
C VAL A 154 -1.50 10.15 6.69
N PHE A 155 -2.26 9.68 5.69
CA PHE A 155 -2.40 10.25 4.35
C PHE A 155 -3.75 10.97 4.19
N HIS A 156 -4.48 10.70 3.13
CA HIS A 156 -5.77 11.32 2.88
C HIS A 156 -6.85 10.77 3.84
N LYS A 157 -7.82 11.62 4.24
CA LYS A 157 -8.92 11.19 5.12
C LYS A 157 -9.76 10.03 4.57
N LYS A 158 -9.75 9.80 3.25
CA LYS A 158 -10.37 8.64 2.61
C LYS A 158 -9.47 7.39 2.62
N GLN A 159 -8.36 7.43 3.35
CA GLN A 159 -7.39 6.35 3.47
C GLN A 159 -7.18 5.99 4.95
N PRO A 160 -8.18 5.36 5.62
CA PRO A 160 -8.05 4.94 7.02
C PRO A 160 -6.89 3.97 7.21
N ASP A 161 -6.04 4.24 8.20
CA ASP A 161 -4.85 3.45 8.50
C ASP A 161 -5.20 2.09 9.11
N LEU A 162 -4.55 1.06 8.60
CA LEU A 162 -4.69 -0.32 9.06
C LEU A 162 -3.85 -0.57 10.31
N ASN A 163 -4.44 -1.24 11.30
CA ASN A 163 -3.82 -1.56 12.58
C ASN A 163 -2.96 -2.83 12.50
N TRP A 164 -1.71 -2.69 12.10
CA TRP A 164 -0.77 -3.80 11.98
C TRP A 164 -0.42 -4.51 13.30
N GLU A 165 -0.73 -3.93 14.44
CA GLU A 165 -0.62 -4.63 15.73
C GLU A 165 -1.63 -5.77 15.85
N ASN A 166 -2.72 -5.73 15.07
CA ASN A 166 -3.73 -6.76 15.05
C ASN A 166 -3.29 -7.95 14.15
N PRO A 167 -3.05 -9.16 14.73
CA PRO A 167 -2.65 -10.32 13.94
C PRO A 167 -3.73 -10.80 12.97
N GLU A 168 -5.02 -10.61 13.27
CA GLU A 168 -6.11 -10.97 12.35
C GLU A 168 -6.07 -10.11 11.08
N LEU A 169 -5.70 -8.83 11.19
CA LEU A 169 -5.48 -7.97 10.03
C LEU A 169 -4.30 -8.49 9.19
N ARG A 170 -3.16 -8.77 9.83
CA ARG A 170 -1.98 -9.27 9.11
C ARG A 170 -2.29 -10.55 8.33
N GLU A 171 -3.08 -11.47 8.92
CA GLU A 171 -3.55 -12.66 8.21
C GLU A 171 -4.33 -12.34 6.94
N GLU A 172 -5.25 -11.38 6.98
CA GLU A 172 -6.01 -10.99 5.79
C GLU A 172 -5.11 -10.34 4.73
N VAL A 173 -4.12 -9.53 5.14
CA VAL A 173 -3.12 -8.96 4.23
C VAL A 173 -2.27 -10.07 3.58
N TYR A 174 -1.81 -11.05 4.36
CA TYR A 174 -0.99 -12.15 3.83
C TYR A 174 -1.79 -13.06 2.87
N LYS A 175 -3.07 -13.29 3.13
CA LYS A 175 -3.96 -14.00 2.19
C LYS A 175 -4.04 -13.27 0.85
N ASN A 176 -4.19 -11.95 0.89
CA ASN A 176 -4.22 -11.13 -0.31
C ASN A 176 -2.91 -11.21 -1.10
N ILE A 177 -1.77 -11.05 -0.44
CA ILE A 177 -0.45 -11.15 -1.08
C ILE A 177 -0.28 -12.53 -1.72
N ASN A 178 -0.54 -13.61 -0.98
CA ASN A 178 -0.39 -14.98 -1.47
C ASN A 178 -1.31 -15.26 -2.65
N TRP A 179 -2.55 -14.75 -2.63
CA TRP A 179 -3.48 -14.93 -3.73
C TRP A 179 -2.96 -14.38 -5.06
N TRP A 180 -2.31 -13.22 -5.04
CA TRP A 180 -1.68 -12.65 -6.22
C TRP A 180 -0.42 -13.40 -6.64
N LEU A 181 0.40 -13.82 -5.67
CA LEU A 181 1.60 -14.61 -5.95
C LEU A 181 1.24 -15.98 -6.54
N ASP A 182 0.18 -16.63 -6.05
CA ASP A 182 -0.36 -17.89 -6.60
C ASP A 182 -0.84 -17.74 -8.04
N LYS A 183 -1.29 -16.56 -8.46
CA LYS A 183 -1.60 -16.24 -9.86
C LYS A 183 -0.35 -16.12 -10.75
N GLY A 184 0.83 -16.11 -10.17
CA GLY A 184 2.11 -16.00 -10.89
C GLY A 184 2.67 -14.59 -10.98
N LEU A 185 2.16 -13.65 -10.16
CA LEU A 185 2.76 -12.33 -10.02
C LEU A 185 4.23 -12.46 -9.57
N GLY A 186 5.14 -11.68 -10.15
CA GLY A 186 6.57 -11.73 -9.81
C GLY A 186 6.92 -11.12 -8.46
N GLY A 187 6.03 -10.32 -7.89
CA GLY A 187 6.26 -9.69 -6.58
C GLY A 187 5.54 -8.36 -6.41
N PHE A 188 6.01 -7.57 -5.44
CA PHE A 188 5.39 -6.30 -5.09
C PHE A 188 6.40 -5.18 -4.82
N ARG A 189 6.03 -3.96 -5.21
CA ARG A 189 6.54 -2.74 -4.62
C ARG A 189 5.61 -2.35 -3.47
N ILE A 190 6.15 -2.21 -2.27
CA ILE A 190 5.35 -1.96 -1.07
C ILE A 190 5.33 -0.46 -0.79
N ASP A 191 4.15 0.11 -0.89
CA ASP A 191 3.91 1.54 -0.71
C ASP A 191 4.09 1.96 0.75
N ALA A 192 4.79 3.09 0.97
CA ALA A 192 4.90 3.77 2.26
C ALA A 192 5.17 2.82 3.44
N ILE A 193 6.01 1.80 3.24
CA ILE A 193 6.15 0.64 4.15
C ILE A 193 6.48 1.02 5.58
N ILE A 194 7.23 2.10 5.80
CA ILE A 194 7.61 2.55 7.14
C ILE A 194 6.41 2.99 8.00
N ASN A 195 5.30 3.36 7.35
CA ASN A 195 4.11 3.86 8.03
C ASN A 195 3.24 2.74 8.64
N ILE A 196 3.46 1.46 8.30
CA ILE A 196 2.69 0.36 8.90
C ILE A 196 2.91 0.22 10.40
N LYS A 197 4.09 0.66 10.91
CA LYS A 197 4.39 0.68 12.35
C LYS A 197 4.12 2.06 12.93
N LYS A 198 3.37 2.10 14.01
CA LYS A 198 3.10 3.33 14.79
C LYS A 198 3.84 3.27 16.11
N ALA A 199 4.29 4.42 16.61
CA ALA A 199 4.79 4.54 18.00
C ALA A 199 3.61 4.34 18.96
N LEU A 200 3.76 3.42 19.89
CA LEU A 200 2.75 3.08 20.90
C LEU A 200 3.36 3.08 22.30
N PRO A 201 2.63 3.58 23.32
CA PRO A 201 1.31 4.20 23.24
C PRO A 201 1.34 5.54 22.49
N MET A 202 0.24 5.83 21.74
CA MET A 202 0.11 7.12 21.05
C MET A 202 0.08 8.28 22.04
N HIS A 203 0.81 9.35 21.73
CA HIS A 203 0.87 10.57 22.55
C HIS A 203 1.14 11.80 21.67
N ASP A 204 0.99 12.99 22.29
CA ASP A 204 1.28 14.25 21.64
C ASP A 204 2.79 14.51 21.58
N TYR A 205 3.22 15.19 20.54
CA TYR A 205 4.58 15.74 20.40
C TYR A 205 4.56 17.27 20.55
N GLU A 206 5.74 17.86 20.77
CA GLU A 206 5.87 19.31 20.74
C GLU A 206 5.42 19.84 19.37
N PRO A 207 4.45 20.77 19.32
CA PRO A 207 3.98 21.35 18.07
C PRO A 207 5.12 21.98 17.26
N ASP A 208 5.11 21.75 15.95
CA ASP A 208 6.12 22.30 15.03
C ASP A 208 5.64 23.52 14.24
N ARG A 209 4.36 23.89 14.40
CA ARG A 209 3.70 25.06 13.77
C ARG A 209 2.66 25.68 14.69
N GLU A 210 2.19 26.86 14.28
CA GLU A 210 1.17 27.65 15.00
C GLU A 210 -0.21 26.95 15.07
N ASP A 211 -0.47 25.96 14.22
CA ASP A 211 -1.71 25.18 14.23
C ASP A 211 -1.82 24.19 15.41
N GLY A 212 -0.80 24.10 16.25
CA GLY A 212 -0.75 23.20 17.41
C GLY A 212 -0.49 21.74 17.07
N LEU A 213 -0.30 21.41 15.78
CA LEU A 213 -0.02 20.06 15.33
C LEU A 213 1.48 19.82 15.20
N CYS A 214 1.87 18.54 15.20
CA CYS A 214 3.24 18.09 14.99
C CYS A 214 3.32 17.18 13.76
N SER A 215 4.39 17.29 12.98
CA SER A 215 4.63 16.43 11.83
C SER A 215 4.59 14.95 12.23
N ILE A 216 3.90 14.13 11.42
CA ILE A 216 3.84 12.66 11.57
C ILE A 216 5.24 12.01 11.59
N ASN A 217 6.25 12.67 11.04
CA ASN A 217 7.63 12.18 11.05
C ASN A 217 8.18 11.98 12.47
N LYS A 218 7.69 12.74 13.45
CA LYS A 218 8.08 12.55 14.86
C LYS A 218 7.62 11.19 15.40
N MET A 219 6.43 10.78 15.04
CA MET A 219 5.92 9.44 15.36
C MET A 219 6.78 8.35 14.69
N LEU A 220 7.17 8.54 13.42
CA LEU A 220 8.03 7.58 12.73
C LEU A 220 9.44 7.49 13.33
N GLU A 221 10.02 8.61 13.76
CA GLU A 221 11.33 8.63 14.43
C GLU A 221 11.33 7.83 15.75
N GLU A 222 10.18 7.73 16.40
CA GLU A 222 10.01 7.00 17.67
C GLU A 222 9.55 5.55 17.45
N ALA A 223 8.84 5.27 16.33
CA ALA A 223 8.35 3.94 16.04
C ALA A 223 9.50 2.93 15.94
N SER A 224 9.33 1.77 16.53
CA SER A 224 10.33 0.71 16.55
C SER A 224 9.69 -0.66 16.33
N GLY A 225 10.48 -1.66 15.91
CA GLY A 225 10.02 -3.03 15.74
C GLY A 225 9.36 -3.32 14.37
N ILE A 226 9.48 -2.44 13.38
CA ILE A 226 8.96 -2.68 12.04
C ILE A 226 9.56 -3.95 11.41
N GLY A 227 10.82 -4.29 11.73
CA GLY A 227 11.50 -5.49 11.23
C GLY A 227 10.77 -6.78 11.57
N GLU A 228 10.00 -6.84 12.67
CA GLU A 228 9.19 -8.00 13.02
C GLU A 228 8.05 -8.20 12.02
N PHE A 229 7.34 -7.13 11.65
CA PHE A 229 6.27 -7.19 10.65
C PHE A 229 6.79 -7.54 9.26
N LEU A 230 7.93 -6.95 8.88
CA LEU A 230 8.57 -7.22 7.59
C LEU A 230 9.09 -8.66 7.53
N GLY A 231 9.70 -9.16 8.61
CA GLY A 231 10.15 -10.54 8.73
C GLY A 231 9.00 -11.54 8.63
N GLU A 232 7.90 -11.31 9.35
CA GLU A 232 6.69 -12.13 9.29
C GLU A 232 6.09 -12.13 7.88
N MET A 233 5.93 -10.95 7.26
CA MET A 233 5.41 -10.82 5.90
C MET A 233 6.29 -11.58 4.90
N ARG A 234 7.62 -11.37 4.93
CA ARG A 234 8.56 -12.08 4.07
C ARG A 234 8.42 -13.60 4.20
N ASP A 235 8.47 -14.12 5.42
CA ASP A 235 8.51 -15.55 5.67
C ASP A 235 7.18 -16.24 5.33
N ARG A 236 6.07 -15.51 5.40
CA ARG A 236 4.73 -16.03 5.15
C ARG A 236 4.21 -15.80 3.73
N THR A 237 4.87 -14.94 2.95
CA THR A 237 4.39 -14.58 1.60
C THR A 237 5.48 -14.65 0.53
N PHE A 238 6.46 -13.76 0.55
CA PHE A 238 7.44 -13.62 -0.53
C PHE A 238 8.40 -14.80 -0.63
N LYS A 239 8.93 -15.23 0.51
CA LYS A 239 9.92 -16.34 0.55
C LYS A 239 9.37 -17.67 0.04
N PRO A 240 8.17 -18.12 0.40
CA PRO A 240 7.59 -19.35 -0.14
C PRO A 240 7.39 -19.33 -1.65
N HIS A 241 7.18 -18.14 -2.25
CA HIS A 241 6.94 -17.96 -3.69
C HIS A 241 8.20 -17.57 -4.48
N ASP A 242 9.36 -17.43 -3.82
CA ASP A 242 10.59 -16.88 -4.44
C ASP A 242 10.30 -15.54 -5.15
N ALA A 243 9.45 -14.71 -4.52
CA ALA A 243 8.92 -13.50 -5.10
C ALA A 243 9.75 -12.27 -4.74
N PHE A 244 9.83 -11.32 -5.68
CA PHE A 244 10.50 -10.03 -5.48
C PHE A 244 9.69 -9.12 -4.57
N SER A 245 10.37 -8.38 -3.69
CA SER A 245 9.76 -7.29 -2.94
C SER A 245 10.71 -6.12 -2.78
N VAL A 246 10.18 -4.91 -2.92
CA VAL A 246 10.90 -3.67 -2.67
C VAL A 246 9.98 -2.69 -1.92
N GLY A 247 10.47 -2.14 -0.82
CA GLY A 247 9.72 -1.16 -0.02
C GLY A 247 10.05 0.27 -0.42
N GLU A 248 9.03 1.12 -0.51
CA GLU A 248 9.22 2.56 -0.61
C GLU A 248 9.48 3.15 0.77
N VAL A 249 10.62 3.81 0.90
CA VAL A 249 11.04 4.47 2.13
C VAL A 249 11.31 5.94 1.85
N PHE A 250 10.70 6.80 2.63
CA PHE A 250 10.96 8.23 2.61
C PHE A 250 11.16 8.73 4.04
N ASN A 251 12.03 9.72 4.21
CA ASN A 251 12.35 10.34 5.50
C ASN A 251 12.94 9.38 6.56
N ALA A 252 13.51 8.23 6.15
CA ALA A 252 14.16 7.30 7.06
C ALA A 252 15.63 7.64 7.23
N LYS A 253 16.19 7.31 8.40
CA LYS A 253 17.63 7.35 8.65
C LYS A 253 18.32 6.15 8.02
N ASP A 254 19.60 6.27 7.65
CA ASP A 254 20.38 5.22 6.98
C ASP A 254 20.36 3.86 7.72
N GLU A 255 20.31 3.89 9.06
CA GLU A 255 20.22 2.69 9.90
C GLU A 255 18.91 1.91 9.71
N GLU A 256 17.80 2.61 9.44
CA GLU A 256 16.49 1.99 9.19
C GLU A 256 16.42 1.41 7.77
N LEU A 257 17.11 2.01 6.80
CA LEU A 257 17.21 1.49 5.44
C LEU A 257 17.87 0.10 5.39
N SER A 258 18.81 -0.18 6.29
CA SER A 258 19.45 -1.48 6.42
C SER A 258 18.50 -2.62 6.75
N LEU A 259 17.40 -2.35 7.47
CA LEU A 259 16.39 -3.35 7.82
C LEU A 259 15.50 -3.74 6.63
N ILE A 260 15.34 -2.86 5.66
CA ILE A 260 14.47 -3.07 4.48
C ILE A 260 15.14 -3.98 3.46
N HIS A 261 16.48 -3.97 3.38
CA HIS A 261 17.25 -4.91 2.55
C HIS A 261 17.15 -6.37 2.98
N ILE A 262 16.60 -6.67 4.17
CA ILE A 262 16.40 -8.04 4.66
C ILE A 262 15.27 -8.78 3.90
N SER A 263 14.45 -8.06 3.14
CA SER A 263 13.33 -8.62 2.38
C SER A 263 13.67 -8.99 0.93
N GLU A 264 14.93 -8.87 0.50
CA GLU A 264 15.32 -9.31 -0.84
C GLU A 264 15.35 -10.84 -0.94
N PRO A 265 14.74 -11.42 -2.00
CA PRO A 265 14.94 -12.83 -2.30
C PRO A 265 16.41 -13.09 -2.63
N THR A 266 16.98 -14.14 -2.07
CA THR A 266 18.39 -14.53 -2.22
C THR A 266 18.72 -15.09 -3.62
N ARG A 267 18.07 -14.69 -4.66
CA ARG A 267 18.49 -14.92 -6.04
C ARG A 267 19.44 -13.81 -6.46
N HIS A 268 20.73 -14.11 -6.41
CA HIS A 268 21.70 -13.42 -7.23
C HIS A 268 21.27 -13.55 -8.70
N LEU A 269 20.69 -12.52 -9.28
CA LEU A 269 20.71 -12.35 -10.72
C LEU A 269 22.18 -12.31 -11.12
N ARG A 270 22.70 -13.41 -11.65
CA ARG A 270 23.99 -13.37 -12.36
C ARG A 270 23.75 -12.51 -13.60
N ILE A 271 24.31 -11.30 -13.56
CA ILE A 271 24.58 -10.50 -14.74
C ILE A 271 25.68 -11.19 -15.56
#